data_7a4988c62ce7cf62fbf47279d6029bc3
#
_entry.id   7a4988c62ce7cf62fbf47279d6029bc3
#
_cell.length_a   1.000
_cell.length_b   1.000
_cell.length_c   1.000
_cell.angle_alpha   90.00
_cell.angle_beta   90.00
_cell.angle_gamma   90.00
#
_symmetry.space_group_name_H-M   'P 1'
#
loop_
_entity.id
_entity.type
_entity.pdbx_description
1 polymer ?
#
loop_
_entity_poly.entity_id
_entity_poly.type
_entity_poly.pdbx_seq_one_letter_code
_entity_poly.pdbx_strand_id
1 'polypeptide(L)'
;CLIKTEQGFSIQYKSKFLYSKYNPSKNILTILQNLQVLPGTIILCFSPALNYGLQELLKKIEENCIVIAVEADKNLYEFEEQNVFTDSLKNNPLMTFVSPEKLFALPELISSINKGQFRRCIRIDFSGGTQFYQDLYSKLFQACQNSVAQFWKNRITLVKFGRRYCANIFRNLKLFCSSNNIVKTNKPILVIGAGESALETLLSIKNIKSRFFILAVDAILQTMKSLNIRPDAVICEEAQDIIIRAFTGCSDFYDYLFVSASTNPNVTKLTPDKNIFYTTKFCES
;
A
#
# COMPACT_ATOMS: atom_id res chain seq x y z
N CYS A 1 13.33 -17.02 -30.92
CA CYS A 1 13.24 -16.82 -32.39
C CYS A 1 11.85 -16.39 -32.78
N LEU A 2 11.75 -15.40 -33.66
CA LEU A 2 10.50 -15.01 -34.32
C LEU A 2 10.19 -16.01 -35.42
N ILE A 3 8.95 -16.50 -35.43
CA ILE A 3 8.51 -17.52 -36.42
C ILE A 3 7.32 -16.97 -37.18
N LYS A 4 7.41 -16.97 -38.50
CA LYS A 4 6.29 -16.59 -39.40
C LYS A 4 5.25 -17.71 -39.37
N THR A 5 4.00 -17.34 -39.22
CA THR A 5 2.83 -18.22 -39.24
C THR A 5 1.93 -17.83 -40.43
N GLU A 6 0.85 -18.57 -40.68
CA GLU A 6 -0.10 -18.24 -41.72
C GLU A 6 -0.79 -16.88 -41.49
N GLN A 7 -0.99 -16.49 -40.22
CA GLN A 7 -1.74 -15.29 -39.83
C GLN A 7 -0.94 -14.38 -38.88
N GLY A 8 0.34 -14.14 -39.18
CA GLY A 8 1.19 -13.23 -38.42
C GLY A 8 2.49 -13.89 -37.95
N PHE A 9 2.95 -13.52 -36.76
CA PHE A 9 4.20 -14.01 -36.18
C PHE A 9 3.96 -14.63 -34.80
N SER A 10 4.72 -15.68 -34.48
CA SER A 10 4.80 -16.24 -33.15
C SER A 10 6.24 -16.18 -32.65
N ILE A 11 6.44 -16.26 -31.33
CA ILE A 11 7.76 -16.32 -30.72
C ILE A 11 7.96 -17.70 -30.11
N GLN A 12 9.08 -18.34 -30.44
CA GLN A 12 9.58 -19.49 -29.70
C GLN A 12 10.66 -19.02 -28.73
N TYR A 13 10.42 -19.18 -27.44
CA TYR A 13 11.29 -18.76 -26.36
C TYR A 13 11.38 -19.82 -25.27
N LYS A 14 12.60 -20.15 -24.82
CA LYS A 14 12.85 -21.19 -23.81
C LYS A 14 12.10 -22.50 -24.13
N SER A 15 12.21 -22.94 -25.41
CA SER A 15 11.55 -24.15 -25.95
C SER A 15 10.01 -24.14 -25.97
N LYS A 16 9.36 -23.01 -25.69
CA LYS A 16 7.91 -22.87 -25.72
C LYS A 16 7.49 -21.84 -26.76
N PHE A 17 6.30 -22.02 -27.31
CA PHE A 17 5.65 -21.00 -28.15
C PHE A 17 4.86 -20.06 -27.24
N LEU A 18 5.10 -18.76 -27.38
CA LEU A 18 4.38 -17.74 -26.61
C LEU A 18 2.98 -17.48 -27.19
N TYR A 19 2.80 -17.71 -28.48
CA TYR A 19 1.53 -17.60 -29.20
C TYR A 19 1.25 -18.85 -30.01
N SER A 20 0.03 -19.00 -30.50
CA SER A 20 -0.36 -20.09 -31.39
C SER A 20 0.52 -20.14 -32.65
N LYS A 21 0.84 -21.34 -33.14
CA LYS A 21 1.57 -21.56 -34.38
C LYS A 21 0.73 -21.26 -35.63
N TYR A 22 -0.59 -21.22 -35.52
CA TYR A 22 -1.53 -21.04 -36.63
C TYR A 22 -2.09 -19.61 -36.66
N ASN A 23 -2.73 -19.20 -35.59
CA ASN A 23 -3.30 -17.87 -35.47
C ASN A 23 -2.86 -17.24 -34.13
N PRO A 24 -1.76 -16.47 -34.12
CA PRO A 24 -1.16 -15.93 -32.91
C PRO A 24 -2.06 -14.97 -32.11
N SER A 25 -2.85 -14.14 -32.77
CA SER A 25 -3.71 -13.14 -32.18
C SER A 25 -5.07 -13.65 -31.69
N LYS A 26 -5.52 -14.83 -32.18
CA LYS A 26 -6.88 -15.32 -31.94
C LYS A 26 -7.26 -15.40 -30.48
N ASN A 27 -6.37 -15.97 -29.64
CA ASN A 27 -6.68 -16.19 -28.22
C ASN A 27 -6.91 -14.86 -27.50
N ILE A 28 -5.99 -13.91 -27.63
CA ILE A 28 -6.10 -12.62 -26.95
C ILE A 28 -7.28 -11.80 -27.49
N LEU A 29 -7.53 -11.81 -28.79
CA LEU A 29 -8.69 -11.13 -29.37
C LEU A 29 -10.00 -11.70 -28.84
N THR A 30 -10.11 -13.02 -28.69
CA THR A 30 -11.29 -13.66 -28.09
C THR A 30 -11.47 -13.23 -26.63
N ILE A 31 -10.39 -13.18 -25.84
CA ILE A 31 -10.43 -12.67 -24.47
C ILE A 31 -10.94 -11.23 -24.45
N LEU A 32 -10.37 -10.38 -25.30
CA LEU A 32 -10.74 -8.96 -25.37
C LEU A 32 -12.19 -8.75 -25.84
N GLN A 33 -12.69 -9.56 -26.77
CA GLN A 33 -14.08 -9.47 -27.22
C GLN A 33 -15.07 -9.68 -26.07
N ASN A 34 -14.79 -10.63 -25.19
CA ASN A 34 -15.65 -10.96 -24.04
C ASN A 34 -15.35 -10.09 -22.79
N LEU A 35 -14.29 -9.30 -22.82
CA LEU A 35 -13.91 -8.46 -21.68
C LEU A 35 -14.84 -7.26 -21.56
N GLN A 36 -15.44 -7.09 -20.40
CA GLN A 36 -16.13 -5.87 -20.01
C GLN A 36 -15.22 -5.04 -19.10
N VAL A 37 -14.80 -3.88 -19.59
CA VAL A 37 -14.00 -2.94 -18.79
C VAL A 37 -14.93 -1.87 -18.25
N LEU A 38 -14.99 -1.77 -16.93
CA LEU A 38 -15.78 -0.74 -16.25
C LEU A 38 -14.93 0.53 -16.08
N PRO A 39 -15.56 1.73 -16.04
CA PRO A 39 -14.85 2.96 -15.76
C PRO A 39 -14.01 2.91 -14.48
N GLY A 40 -12.87 3.60 -14.47
CA GLY A 40 -11.97 3.64 -13.32
C GLY A 40 -11.19 2.34 -13.10
N THR A 41 -10.80 1.66 -14.16
CA THR A 41 -10.05 0.40 -14.12
C THR A 41 -8.59 0.58 -14.56
N ILE A 42 -7.67 0.02 -13.78
CA ILE A 42 -6.28 -0.19 -14.19
C ILE A 42 -6.19 -1.60 -14.78
N ILE A 43 -5.71 -1.70 -16.01
CA ILE A 43 -5.58 -2.95 -16.73
C ILE A 43 -4.10 -3.33 -16.79
N LEU A 44 -3.71 -4.40 -16.09
CA LEU A 44 -2.36 -4.92 -16.09
C LEU A 44 -2.26 -6.01 -17.17
N CYS A 45 -1.49 -5.71 -18.22
CA CYS A 45 -1.25 -6.61 -19.35
C CYS A 45 0.11 -7.27 -19.16
N PHE A 46 0.13 -8.54 -18.77
CA PHE A 46 1.36 -9.27 -18.50
C PHE A 46 1.88 -9.99 -19.73
N SER A 47 3.19 -9.83 -19.97
CA SER A 47 3.96 -10.43 -21.08
C SER A 47 3.30 -10.18 -22.45
N PRO A 48 3.22 -8.92 -22.90
CA PRO A 48 2.58 -8.56 -24.15
C PRO A 48 3.32 -9.08 -25.39
N ALA A 49 4.63 -9.25 -25.31
CA ALA A 49 5.55 -9.85 -26.30
C ALA A 49 5.42 -9.32 -27.74
N LEU A 50 4.35 -9.59 -28.48
CA LEU A 50 4.09 -9.06 -29.84
C LEU A 50 2.97 -8.03 -29.87
N ASN A 51 2.48 -7.58 -28.72
CA ASN A 51 1.43 -6.54 -28.55
C ASN A 51 0.10 -6.83 -29.28
N TYR A 52 -0.14 -8.10 -29.64
CA TYR A 52 -1.43 -8.48 -30.21
C TYR A 52 -2.57 -8.10 -29.26
N GLY A 53 -3.54 -7.34 -29.75
CA GLY A 53 -4.70 -6.93 -28.99
C GLY A 53 -4.54 -5.65 -28.14
N LEU A 54 -3.34 -5.07 -28.00
CA LEU A 54 -3.18 -3.83 -27.22
C LEU A 54 -3.92 -2.65 -27.87
N GLN A 55 -3.86 -2.51 -29.18
CA GLN A 55 -4.60 -1.46 -29.87
C GLN A 55 -6.11 -1.65 -29.78
N GLU A 56 -6.59 -2.89 -29.89
CA GLU A 56 -8.00 -3.25 -29.73
C GLU A 56 -8.47 -2.96 -28.30
N LEU A 57 -7.64 -3.27 -27.30
CA LEU A 57 -7.92 -2.93 -25.90
C LEU A 57 -8.04 -1.42 -25.72
N LEU A 58 -7.09 -0.64 -26.23
CA LEU A 58 -7.09 0.82 -26.13
C LEU A 58 -8.32 1.48 -26.78
N LYS A 59 -8.85 0.89 -27.88
CA LYS A 59 -10.09 1.36 -28.51
C LYS A 59 -11.34 1.03 -27.69
N LYS A 60 -11.26 0.03 -26.81
CA LYS A 60 -12.40 -0.48 -26.05
C LYS A 60 -12.56 0.19 -24.67
N ILE A 61 -11.48 0.78 -24.15
CA ILE A 61 -11.49 1.39 -22.81
C ILE A 61 -11.95 2.85 -22.85
N GLU A 62 -12.49 3.30 -21.72
CA GLU A 62 -12.88 4.69 -21.51
C GLU A 62 -11.70 5.56 -21.04
N GLU A 63 -11.83 6.90 -21.13
CA GLU A 63 -10.77 7.86 -20.78
C GLU A 63 -10.25 7.73 -19.35
N ASN A 64 -11.07 7.30 -18.40
CA ASN A 64 -10.71 7.12 -17.00
C ASN A 64 -10.13 5.72 -16.69
N CYS A 65 -9.74 4.97 -17.70
CA CYS A 65 -9.00 3.72 -17.59
C CYS A 65 -7.53 3.93 -18.00
N ILE A 66 -6.65 3.05 -17.54
CA ILE A 66 -5.24 3.03 -17.95
C ILE A 66 -4.79 1.59 -18.19
N VAL A 67 -3.97 1.40 -19.22
CA VAL A 67 -3.33 0.12 -19.55
C VAL A 67 -1.87 0.20 -19.13
N ILE A 68 -1.42 -0.78 -18.36
CA ILE A 68 -0.02 -0.92 -17.98
C ILE A 68 0.48 -2.26 -18.52
N ALA A 69 1.35 -2.20 -19.50
CA ALA A 69 2.03 -3.37 -20.08
C ALA A 69 3.27 -3.70 -19.26
N VAL A 70 3.37 -4.94 -18.79
CA VAL A 70 4.37 -5.40 -17.83
C VAL A 70 5.11 -6.60 -18.39
N GLU A 71 6.41 -6.49 -18.61
CA GLU A 71 7.26 -7.61 -18.99
C GLU A 71 8.34 -7.83 -17.93
N ALA A 72 8.46 -9.07 -17.43
CA ALA A 72 9.42 -9.45 -16.42
C ALA A 72 10.71 -10.03 -17.01
N ASP A 73 10.65 -10.55 -18.23
CA ASP A 73 11.81 -11.11 -18.92
C ASP A 73 12.57 -10.01 -19.66
N LYS A 74 13.82 -9.79 -19.28
CA LYS A 74 14.66 -8.73 -19.86
C LYS A 74 14.83 -8.90 -21.38
N ASN A 75 15.06 -10.13 -21.84
CA ASN A 75 15.28 -10.37 -23.28
C ASN A 75 13.99 -10.16 -24.09
N LEU A 76 12.83 -10.52 -23.52
CA LEU A 76 11.54 -10.23 -24.18
C LEU A 76 11.27 -8.73 -24.19
N TYR A 77 11.53 -8.01 -23.10
CA TYR A 77 11.35 -6.57 -23.04
C TYR A 77 12.24 -5.82 -24.04
N GLU A 78 13.55 -6.16 -24.12
CA GLU A 78 14.45 -5.58 -25.10
C GLU A 78 14.01 -5.87 -26.53
N PHE A 79 13.50 -7.07 -26.80
CA PHE A 79 12.92 -7.42 -28.11
C PHE A 79 11.68 -6.58 -28.42
N GLU A 80 10.77 -6.42 -27.47
CA GLU A 80 9.56 -5.61 -27.61
C GLU A 80 9.91 -4.14 -27.89
N GLU A 81 10.85 -3.59 -27.13
CA GLU A 81 11.26 -2.18 -27.27
C GLU A 81 11.84 -1.86 -28.64
N GLN A 82 12.62 -2.80 -29.19
CA GLN A 82 13.28 -2.61 -30.50
C GLN A 82 12.39 -2.91 -31.70
N ASN A 83 11.46 -3.85 -31.56
CA ASN A 83 10.76 -4.41 -32.74
C ASN A 83 9.25 -4.22 -32.70
N VAL A 84 8.64 -3.96 -31.56
CA VAL A 84 7.19 -4.09 -31.39
C VAL A 84 6.54 -2.81 -30.84
N PHE A 85 7.23 -2.06 -30.00
CA PHE A 85 6.69 -0.82 -29.44
C PHE A 85 6.69 0.30 -30.48
N THR A 86 5.54 0.48 -31.09
CA THR A 86 5.34 1.58 -32.05
C THR A 86 5.23 2.92 -31.36
N ASP A 87 5.57 4.02 -32.05
CA ASP A 87 5.44 5.38 -31.52
C ASP A 87 3.99 5.69 -31.09
N SER A 88 3.01 5.13 -31.80
CA SER A 88 1.60 5.29 -31.46
C SER A 88 1.22 4.67 -30.11
N LEU A 89 1.87 3.57 -29.72
CA LEU A 89 1.67 2.95 -28.40
C LEU A 89 2.46 3.67 -27.31
N LYS A 90 3.72 4.04 -27.58
CA LYS A 90 4.59 4.74 -26.62
C LYS A 90 4.04 6.11 -26.22
N ASN A 91 3.44 6.82 -27.18
CA ASN A 91 2.90 8.17 -26.99
C ASN A 91 1.41 8.19 -26.56
N ASN A 92 0.79 7.02 -26.35
CA ASN A 92 -0.60 6.98 -25.93
C ASN A 92 -0.72 7.33 -24.44
N PRO A 93 -1.49 8.37 -24.07
CA PRO A 93 -1.61 8.81 -22.66
C PRO A 93 -2.30 7.77 -21.76
N LEU A 94 -3.05 6.84 -22.32
CA LEU A 94 -3.71 5.77 -21.60
C LEU A 94 -2.83 4.53 -21.43
N MET A 95 -1.58 4.56 -21.89
CA MET A 95 -0.69 3.41 -21.85
C MET A 95 0.65 3.70 -21.19
N THR A 96 1.12 2.75 -20.41
CA THR A 96 2.44 2.80 -19.77
C THR A 96 3.12 1.44 -19.92
N PHE A 97 4.41 1.44 -20.27
CA PHE A 97 5.24 0.24 -20.31
C PHE A 97 6.14 0.19 -19.07
N VAL A 98 6.20 -0.97 -18.45
CA VAL A 98 7.01 -1.19 -17.24
C VAL A 98 8.09 -2.22 -17.53
N SER A 99 9.35 -1.76 -17.45
CA SER A 99 10.53 -2.59 -17.65
C SER A 99 10.79 -3.53 -16.46
N PRO A 100 11.59 -4.59 -16.65
CA PRO A 100 11.94 -5.53 -15.59
C PRO A 100 12.53 -4.87 -14.35
N GLU A 101 13.32 -3.82 -14.51
CA GLU A 101 13.98 -3.09 -13.41
C GLU A 101 12.97 -2.30 -12.55
N LYS A 102 11.82 -1.94 -13.11
CA LYS A 102 10.79 -1.11 -12.46
C LYS A 102 9.61 -1.91 -11.90
N LEU A 103 9.64 -3.23 -12.00
CA LEU A 103 8.50 -4.07 -11.59
C LEU A 103 8.10 -3.86 -10.13
N PHE A 104 9.08 -3.81 -9.22
CA PHE A 104 8.81 -3.67 -7.79
C PHE A 104 8.31 -2.27 -7.41
N ALA A 105 8.54 -1.26 -8.24
CA ALA A 105 8.01 0.08 -8.07
C ALA A 105 6.57 0.25 -8.61
N LEU A 106 6.01 -0.76 -9.30
CA LEU A 106 4.69 -0.69 -9.90
C LEU A 106 3.55 -0.39 -8.91
N PRO A 107 3.48 -0.99 -7.70
CA PRO A 107 2.45 -0.64 -6.72
C PRO A 107 2.54 0.81 -6.24
N GLU A 108 3.76 1.36 -6.10
CA GLU A 108 3.98 2.76 -5.75
C GLU A 108 3.59 3.69 -6.89
N LEU A 109 3.91 3.34 -8.13
CA LEU A 109 3.45 4.06 -9.32
C LEU A 109 1.92 4.14 -9.35
N ILE A 110 1.22 3.03 -9.12
CA ILE A 110 -0.24 3.00 -9.06
C ILE A 110 -0.76 3.91 -7.95
N SER A 111 -0.13 3.89 -6.77
CA SER A 111 -0.50 4.79 -5.67
C SER A 111 -0.32 6.26 -6.02
N SER A 112 0.75 6.61 -6.74
CA SER A 112 1.06 8.00 -7.12
C SER A 112 0.10 8.56 -8.19
N ILE A 113 -0.32 7.73 -9.15
CA ILE A 113 -1.23 8.15 -10.22
C ILE A 113 -2.71 8.11 -9.80
N ASN A 114 -3.06 7.34 -8.76
CA ASN A 114 -4.44 7.21 -8.31
C ASN A 114 -4.88 8.42 -7.47
N LYS A 115 -5.39 9.44 -8.11
CA LYS A 115 -5.99 10.62 -7.47
C LYS A 115 -7.49 10.46 -7.15
N GLY A 116 -7.99 9.23 -7.12
CA GLY A 116 -9.40 8.91 -6.85
C GLY A 116 -10.20 8.50 -8.09
N GLN A 117 -9.55 8.37 -9.24
CA GLN A 117 -10.17 7.92 -10.48
C GLN A 117 -10.22 6.40 -10.62
N PHE A 118 -9.19 5.68 -10.10
CA PHE A 118 -9.13 4.22 -10.24
C PHE A 118 -9.72 3.51 -9.02
N ARG A 119 -10.61 2.56 -9.26
CA ARG A 119 -11.33 1.80 -8.24
C ARG A 119 -10.99 0.32 -8.23
N ARG A 120 -10.37 -0.19 -9.30
CA ARG A 120 -10.07 -1.61 -9.47
C ARG A 120 -8.88 -1.85 -10.36
N CYS A 121 -8.28 -3.04 -10.22
CA CYS A 121 -7.29 -3.58 -11.14
C CYS A 121 -7.82 -4.87 -11.75
N ILE A 122 -7.61 -5.08 -13.04
CA ILE A 122 -7.81 -6.36 -13.72
C ILE A 122 -6.51 -6.85 -14.33
N ARG A 123 -6.39 -8.16 -14.50
CA ARG A 123 -5.24 -8.84 -15.07
C ARG A 123 -5.61 -9.42 -16.41
N ILE A 124 -4.73 -9.25 -17.40
CA ILE A 124 -4.81 -9.92 -18.70
C ILE A 124 -3.43 -10.51 -19.02
N ASP A 125 -3.39 -11.82 -19.21
CA ASP A 125 -2.21 -12.53 -19.68
C ASP A 125 -2.20 -12.55 -21.21
N PHE A 126 -1.26 -11.79 -21.81
CA PHE A 126 -1.26 -11.55 -23.26
C PHE A 126 -0.59 -12.66 -24.05
N SER A 127 0.36 -13.37 -23.45
CA SER A 127 1.07 -14.45 -24.13
C SER A 127 1.41 -15.60 -23.17
N GLY A 128 1.93 -16.70 -23.74
CA GLY A 128 2.49 -17.80 -22.96
C GLY A 128 3.75 -17.45 -22.16
N GLY A 129 4.31 -16.26 -22.34
CA GLY A 129 5.44 -15.74 -21.57
C GLY A 129 5.14 -15.61 -20.09
N THR A 130 3.88 -15.38 -19.73
CA THR A 130 3.46 -15.29 -18.33
C THR A 130 3.76 -16.56 -17.51
N GLN A 131 3.85 -17.72 -18.14
CA GLN A 131 4.16 -18.99 -17.49
C GLN A 131 5.57 -19.04 -16.89
N PHE A 132 6.52 -18.24 -17.42
CA PHE A 132 7.89 -18.21 -16.91
C PHE A 132 8.04 -17.45 -15.60
N TYR A 133 7.09 -16.55 -15.31
CA TYR A 133 7.12 -15.65 -14.15
C TYR A 133 5.76 -15.60 -13.43
N GLN A 134 5.01 -16.70 -13.44
CA GLN A 134 3.62 -16.77 -12.95
C GLN A 134 3.48 -16.29 -11.50
N ASP A 135 4.36 -16.75 -10.60
CA ASP A 135 4.32 -16.36 -9.19
C ASP A 135 4.64 -14.87 -9.00
N LEU A 136 5.61 -14.36 -9.77
CA LEU A 136 5.98 -12.94 -9.74
C LEU A 136 4.81 -12.06 -10.20
N TYR A 137 4.22 -12.38 -11.35
CA TYR A 137 3.06 -11.65 -11.86
C TYR A 137 1.85 -11.71 -10.94
N SER A 138 1.63 -12.85 -10.29
CA SER A 138 0.53 -12.99 -9.31
C SER A 138 0.76 -12.13 -8.07
N LYS A 139 1.99 -12.09 -7.53
CA LYS A 139 2.36 -11.23 -6.41
C LYS A 139 2.27 -9.75 -6.77
N LEU A 140 2.75 -9.36 -7.96
CA LEU A 140 2.64 -7.98 -8.46
C LEU A 140 1.17 -7.56 -8.61
N PHE A 141 0.34 -8.39 -9.21
CA PHE A 141 -1.08 -8.11 -9.36
C PHE A 141 -1.75 -7.90 -8.02
N GLN A 142 -1.51 -8.78 -7.04
CA GLN A 142 -2.04 -8.65 -5.69
C GLN A 142 -1.56 -7.37 -5.00
N ALA A 143 -0.28 -7.01 -5.14
CA ALA A 143 0.25 -5.77 -4.60
C ALA A 143 -0.41 -4.53 -5.22
N CYS A 144 -0.65 -4.53 -6.52
CA CYS A 144 -1.35 -3.46 -7.23
C CYS A 144 -2.82 -3.33 -6.79
N GLN A 145 -3.52 -4.46 -6.65
CA GLN A 145 -4.88 -4.46 -6.09
C GLN A 145 -4.92 -3.89 -4.68
N ASN A 146 -3.95 -4.28 -3.84
CA ASN A 146 -3.85 -3.78 -2.47
C ASN A 146 -3.59 -2.26 -2.44
N SER A 147 -2.76 -1.73 -3.35
CA SER A 147 -2.52 -0.29 -3.47
C SER A 147 -3.80 0.49 -3.78
N VAL A 148 -4.60 0.03 -4.74
CA VAL A 148 -5.90 0.64 -5.05
C VAL A 148 -6.87 0.52 -3.86
N ALA A 149 -6.96 -0.66 -3.25
CA ALA A 149 -7.83 -0.89 -2.11
C ALA A 149 -7.45 -0.02 -0.90
N GLN A 150 -6.14 0.12 -0.62
CA GLN A 150 -5.64 0.95 0.48
C GLN A 150 -5.96 2.43 0.27
N PHE A 151 -5.83 2.94 -0.95
CA PHE A 151 -6.24 4.30 -1.29
C PHE A 151 -7.70 4.56 -0.89
N TRP A 152 -8.60 3.66 -1.26
CA TRP A 152 -10.02 3.82 -0.96
C TRP A 152 -10.36 3.63 0.51
N LYS A 153 -9.69 2.69 1.21
CA LYS A 153 -9.81 2.53 2.67
C LYS A 153 -9.45 3.83 3.39
N ASN A 154 -8.32 4.44 3.03
CA ASN A 154 -7.87 5.70 3.61
C ASN A 154 -8.90 6.82 3.34
N ARG A 155 -9.42 6.91 2.13
CA ARG A 155 -10.42 7.93 1.75
C ARG A 155 -11.74 7.76 2.50
N ILE A 156 -12.23 6.53 2.65
CA ILE A 156 -13.43 6.23 3.45
C ILE A 156 -13.21 6.62 4.92
N THR A 157 -12.04 6.33 5.47
CA THR A 157 -11.67 6.73 6.84
C THR A 157 -11.70 8.24 7.00
N LEU A 158 -11.12 8.99 6.05
CA LEU A 158 -11.16 10.46 6.08
C LEU A 158 -12.58 11.02 5.94
N VAL A 159 -13.42 10.44 5.10
CA VAL A 159 -14.83 10.85 4.98
C VAL A 159 -15.58 10.63 6.30
N LYS A 160 -15.32 9.49 6.97
CA LYS A 160 -15.99 9.13 8.23
C LYS A 160 -15.49 9.95 9.42
N PHE A 161 -14.19 10.17 9.53
CA PHE A 161 -13.56 10.73 10.72
C PHE A 161 -12.87 12.09 10.50
N GLY A 162 -12.76 12.59 9.27
CA GLY A 162 -12.01 13.80 8.95
C GLY A 162 -12.46 15.03 9.74
N ARG A 163 -13.78 15.23 9.90
CA ARG A 163 -14.30 16.33 10.76
C ARG A 163 -13.84 16.22 12.20
N ARG A 164 -13.77 14.99 12.74
CA ARG A 164 -13.29 14.74 14.11
C ARG A 164 -11.79 15.02 14.19
N TYR A 165 -11.00 14.55 13.23
CA TYR A 165 -9.57 14.83 13.19
C TYR A 165 -9.30 16.33 13.18
N CYS A 166 -9.93 17.09 12.29
CA CYS A 166 -9.80 18.55 12.25
C CYS A 166 -10.22 19.20 13.57
N ALA A 167 -11.38 18.83 14.12
CA ALA A 167 -11.84 19.39 15.39
C ALA A 167 -10.87 19.09 16.54
N ASN A 168 -10.31 17.89 16.59
CA ASN A 168 -9.33 17.52 17.61
C ASN A 168 -8.01 18.29 17.45
N ILE A 169 -7.52 18.45 16.20
CA ILE A 169 -6.33 19.27 15.93
C ILE A 169 -6.51 20.69 16.49
N PHE A 170 -7.61 21.36 16.14
CA PHE A 170 -7.89 22.73 16.67
C PHE A 170 -7.99 22.77 18.20
N ARG A 171 -8.58 21.75 18.84
CA ARG A 171 -8.69 21.68 20.30
C ARG A 171 -7.35 21.41 20.98
N ASN A 172 -6.44 20.74 20.29
CA ASN A 172 -5.10 20.40 20.80
C ASN A 172 -4.06 21.52 20.56
N LEU A 173 -4.32 22.49 19.68
CA LEU A 173 -3.35 23.53 19.27
C LEU A 173 -2.70 24.23 20.46
N LYS A 174 -3.47 24.54 21.51
CA LYS A 174 -2.94 25.21 22.72
C LYS A 174 -1.89 24.37 23.45
N LEU A 175 -1.97 23.04 23.34
CA LEU A 175 -1.05 22.12 24.01
C LEU A 175 0.24 21.92 23.24
N PHE A 176 0.28 22.25 21.93
CA PHE A 176 1.51 22.12 21.13
C PHE A 176 2.64 22.99 21.64
N CYS A 177 2.32 24.23 22.07
CA CYS A 177 3.33 25.16 22.58
C CYS A 177 3.91 24.74 23.94
N SER A 178 3.20 23.91 24.70
CA SER A 178 3.62 23.41 26.01
C SER A 178 4.13 21.98 25.98
N SER A 179 4.21 21.36 24.79
CA SER A 179 4.66 19.98 24.67
C SER A 179 6.16 19.83 24.93
N ASN A 180 6.55 18.68 25.49
CA ASN A 180 7.95 18.29 25.56
C ASN A 180 8.52 18.02 24.16
N ASN A 181 9.81 18.34 23.95
CA ASN A 181 10.37 18.24 22.60
C ASN A 181 10.83 16.81 22.25
N ILE A 182 11.81 16.27 22.96
CA ILE A 182 12.42 14.98 22.60
C ILE A 182 12.78 14.23 23.88
N VAL A 183 12.48 12.93 23.91
CA VAL A 183 12.97 12.01 24.93
C VAL A 183 14.27 11.38 24.45
N LYS A 184 15.31 11.50 25.24
CA LYS A 184 16.59 10.82 24.99
C LYS A 184 16.77 9.70 26.00
N THR A 185 17.17 8.54 25.53
CA THR A 185 17.47 7.38 26.39
C THR A 185 18.69 6.63 25.87
N ASN A 186 19.51 6.12 26.78
CA ASN A 186 20.62 5.22 26.46
C ASN A 186 20.21 3.74 26.61
N LYS A 187 18.95 3.47 27.00
CA LYS A 187 18.43 2.11 27.14
C LYS A 187 17.89 1.62 25.78
N PRO A 188 17.96 0.32 25.50
CA PRO A 188 17.23 -0.27 24.39
C PRO A 188 15.74 0.03 24.50
N ILE A 189 15.10 0.39 23.40
CA ILE A 189 13.65 0.68 23.36
C ILE A 189 12.90 -0.64 23.13
N LEU A 190 11.97 -0.95 24.04
CA LEU A 190 11.07 -2.08 23.93
C LEU A 190 9.65 -1.56 23.59
N VAL A 191 9.18 -1.85 22.39
CA VAL A 191 7.83 -1.47 21.94
C VAL A 191 6.86 -2.61 22.24
N ILE A 192 5.78 -2.31 22.99
CA ILE A 192 4.77 -3.30 23.39
C ILE A 192 3.42 -2.94 22.75
N GLY A 193 2.97 -3.82 21.85
CA GLY A 193 1.63 -3.78 21.26
C GLY A 193 0.59 -4.54 22.09
N ALA A 194 -0.69 -4.42 21.72
CA ALA A 194 -1.81 -5.11 22.36
C ALA A 194 -2.19 -6.44 21.66
N GLY A 195 -1.19 -7.19 21.16
CA GLY A 195 -1.41 -8.50 20.52
C GLY A 195 -1.65 -9.62 21.53
N GLU A 196 -2.02 -10.80 21.04
CA GLU A 196 -2.30 -11.99 21.88
C GLU A 196 -1.11 -12.40 22.73
N SER A 197 0.12 -12.28 22.23
CA SER A 197 1.36 -12.61 22.94
C SER A 197 1.81 -11.53 23.95
N ALA A 198 1.12 -10.40 24.04
CA ALA A 198 1.54 -9.27 24.87
C ALA A 198 1.61 -9.63 26.36
N LEU A 199 0.62 -10.38 26.85
CA LEU A 199 0.57 -10.82 28.24
C LEU A 199 1.77 -11.68 28.63
N GLU A 200 2.09 -12.68 27.81
CA GLU A 200 3.25 -13.57 28.02
C GLU A 200 4.56 -12.78 28.00
N THR A 201 4.72 -11.89 27.02
CA THR A 201 5.88 -11.00 26.93
C THR A 201 6.02 -10.12 28.17
N LEU A 202 4.94 -9.50 28.65
CA LEU A 202 4.95 -8.66 29.84
C LEU A 202 5.39 -9.44 31.08
N LEU A 203 4.90 -10.66 31.26
CA LEU A 203 5.30 -11.52 32.37
C LEU A 203 6.79 -11.87 32.33
N SER A 204 7.32 -12.18 31.12
CA SER A 204 8.72 -12.53 30.94
C SER A 204 9.69 -11.38 31.23
N ILE A 205 9.30 -10.13 30.91
CA ILE A 205 10.15 -8.95 31.13
C ILE A 205 9.99 -8.33 32.52
N LYS A 206 9.04 -8.76 33.31
CA LYS A 206 8.68 -8.12 34.59
C LYS A 206 9.89 -7.85 35.51
N ASN A 207 10.81 -8.80 35.60
CA ASN A 207 12.00 -8.72 36.48
C ASN A 207 13.17 -7.97 35.84
N ILE A 208 13.15 -7.71 34.57
CA ILE A 208 14.23 -7.06 33.80
C ILE A 208 13.80 -5.75 33.14
N LYS A 209 12.59 -5.27 33.44
CA LYS A 209 12.01 -4.05 32.86
C LYS A 209 12.92 -2.81 32.97
N SER A 210 13.70 -2.71 34.04
CA SER A 210 14.64 -1.59 34.24
C SER A 210 15.74 -1.46 33.21
N ARG A 211 16.01 -2.53 32.45
CA ARG A 211 16.99 -2.54 31.35
C ARG A 211 16.51 -1.86 30.08
N PHE A 212 15.22 -1.60 29.94
CA PHE A 212 14.59 -1.08 28.75
C PHE A 212 13.96 0.28 29.00
N PHE A 213 13.82 1.06 27.94
CA PHE A 213 12.84 2.11 27.84
C PHE A 213 11.58 1.49 27.21
N ILE A 214 10.50 1.41 27.95
CA ILE A 214 9.28 0.72 27.52
C ILE A 214 8.33 1.74 26.90
N LEU A 215 8.06 1.58 25.59
CA LEU A 215 7.04 2.31 24.84
C LEU A 215 5.84 1.38 24.60
N ALA A 216 4.71 1.68 25.22
CA ALA A 216 3.49 0.90 25.11
C ALA A 216 2.46 1.59 24.22
N VAL A 217 1.64 0.82 23.48
CA VAL A 217 0.44 1.36 22.85
C VAL A 217 -0.66 1.56 23.91
N ASP A 218 -1.57 2.49 23.66
CA ASP A 218 -2.68 2.81 24.55
C ASP A 218 -3.54 1.60 24.95
N ALA A 219 -3.82 0.71 24.00
CA ALA A 219 -4.69 -0.45 24.21
C ALA A 219 -4.17 -1.46 25.24
N ILE A 220 -2.85 -1.54 25.50
CA ILE A 220 -2.27 -2.46 26.50
C ILE A 220 -2.15 -1.85 27.90
N LEU A 221 -2.39 -0.55 28.06
CA LEU A 221 -2.10 0.21 29.27
C LEU A 221 -2.82 -0.34 30.51
N GLN A 222 -4.10 -0.74 30.40
CA GLN A 222 -4.87 -1.33 31.50
C GLN A 222 -4.30 -2.69 31.93
N THR A 223 -3.88 -3.51 30.98
CA THR A 223 -3.23 -4.81 31.27
C THR A 223 -1.89 -4.59 31.97
N MET A 224 -1.08 -3.64 31.51
CA MET A 224 0.18 -3.31 32.16
C MET A 224 -0.03 -2.81 33.58
N LYS A 225 -1.09 -2.02 33.82
CA LYS A 225 -1.45 -1.53 35.17
C LYS A 225 -1.85 -2.69 36.08
N SER A 226 -2.66 -3.64 35.61
CA SER A 226 -3.07 -4.81 36.39
C SER A 226 -1.89 -5.70 36.79
N LEU A 227 -0.82 -5.75 35.98
CA LEU A 227 0.42 -6.49 36.22
C LEU A 227 1.45 -5.69 37.03
N ASN A 228 1.17 -4.42 37.32
CA ASN A 228 2.11 -3.47 37.94
C ASN A 228 3.43 -3.31 37.15
N ILE A 229 3.33 -3.28 35.82
CA ILE A 229 4.44 -3.05 34.90
C ILE A 229 4.24 -1.67 34.26
N ARG A 230 4.85 -0.66 34.87
CA ARG A 230 4.75 0.74 34.41
C ARG A 230 5.60 0.95 33.18
N PRO A 231 5.02 1.43 32.02
CA PRO A 231 5.80 1.87 30.89
C PRO A 231 6.45 3.23 31.14
N ASP A 232 7.57 3.53 30.46
CA ASP A 232 8.17 4.86 30.45
C ASP A 232 7.34 5.81 29.58
N ALA A 233 6.83 5.32 28.45
CA ALA A 233 6.04 6.11 27.53
C ALA A 233 4.84 5.33 26.99
N VAL A 234 3.79 6.07 26.62
CA VAL A 234 2.61 5.54 25.93
C VAL A 234 2.44 6.27 24.60
N ILE A 235 2.06 5.58 23.53
CA ILE A 235 1.69 6.18 22.26
C ILE A 235 0.20 6.04 22.02
N CYS A 236 -0.46 7.13 21.62
CA CYS A 236 -1.90 7.18 21.36
C CYS A 236 -2.19 8.00 20.10
N GLU A 237 -2.87 7.40 19.13
CA GLU A 237 -3.33 8.07 17.91
C GLU A 237 -4.86 8.14 17.78
N GLU A 238 -5.59 7.46 18.69
CA GLU A 238 -7.04 7.33 18.55
C GLU A 238 -7.76 8.67 18.77
N ALA A 239 -8.57 9.04 17.80
CA ALA A 239 -9.35 10.28 17.79
C ALA A 239 -10.73 10.14 18.45
N GLN A 240 -11.21 8.92 18.66
CA GLN A 240 -12.55 8.65 19.18
C GLN A 240 -12.55 8.60 20.72
N ASP A 241 -13.72 8.87 21.30
CA ASP A 241 -13.89 8.92 22.77
C ASP A 241 -13.71 7.56 23.46
N ILE A 242 -13.81 6.46 22.72
CA ILE A 242 -13.60 5.10 23.25
C ILE A 242 -12.23 4.95 23.93
N ILE A 243 -11.23 5.73 23.48
CA ILE A 243 -9.87 5.67 23.99
C ILE A 243 -9.73 6.10 25.43
N ILE A 244 -10.64 6.93 25.94
CA ILE A 244 -10.62 7.41 27.34
C ILE A 244 -10.61 6.24 28.31
N ARG A 245 -11.26 5.14 27.95
CA ARG A 245 -11.30 3.92 28.78
C ARG A 245 -9.90 3.34 29.03
N ALA A 246 -9.00 3.41 28.04
CA ALA A 246 -7.63 2.92 28.17
C ALA A 246 -6.83 3.73 29.20
N PHE A 247 -7.14 5.01 29.36
CA PHE A 247 -6.45 5.94 30.25
C PHE A 247 -7.09 6.08 31.64
N THR A 248 -8.26 5.46 31.87
CA THR A 248 -8.96 5.58 33.16
C THR A 248 -8.07 5.14 34.33
N GLY A 249 -7.80 6.08 35.25
CA GLY A 249 -6.96 5.85 36.39
C GLY A 249 -5.47 5.59 36.10
N CYS A 250 -4.97 5.93 34.89
CA CYS A 250 -3.60 5.70 34.46
C CYS A 250 -2.78 6.99 34.29
N SER A 251 -3.27 8.15 34.72
CA SER A 251 -2.58 9.44 34.55
C SER A 251 -1.15 9.46 35.15
N ASP A 252 -0.93 8.76 36.25
CA ASP A 252 0.38 8.69 36.91
C ASP A 252 1.18 7.42 36.57
N PHE A 253 0.65 6.62 35.64
CA PHE A 253 1.20 5.31 35.30
C PHE A 253 2.20 5.31 34.14
N TYR A 254 2.58 6.47 33.62
CA TYR A 254 3.61 6.67 32.59
C TYR A 254 4.28 8.04 32.76
N ASP A 255 5.47 8.22 32.15
CA ASP A 255 6.18 9.49 32.21
C ASP A 255 5.93 10.36 30.98
N TYR A 256 5.79 9.76 29.78
CA TYR A 256 5.59 10.46 28.53
C TYR A 256 4.37 9.91 27.78
N LEU A 257 3.66 10.81 27.09
CA LEU A 257 2.53 10.48 26.23
C LEU A 257 2.78 11.01 24.82
N PHE A 258 3.13 10.11 23.90
CA PHE A 258 3.25 10.43 22.48
C PHE A 258 1.86 10.48 21.85
N VAL A 259 1.50 11.62 21.27
CA VAL A 259 0.17 11.87 20.69
C VAL A 259 0.28 12.49 19.31
N SER A 260 -0.57 12.07 18.40
CA SER A 260 -0.76 12.79 17.15
C SER A 260 -1.59 14.06 17.38
N ALA A 261 -1.46 15.02 16.49
CA ALA A 261 -2.27 16.25 16.55
C ALA A 261 -3.78 15.97 16.57
N SER A 262 -4.23 14.88 15.93
CA SER A 262 -5.63 14.46 15.85
C SER A 262 -6.12 13.58 17.01
N THR A 263 -5.25 13.21 17.95
CA THR A 263 -5.62 12.42 19.13
C THR A 263 -6.76 13.07 19.92
N ASN A 264 -7.57 12.26 20.58
CA ASN A 264 -8.72 12.73 21.36
C ASN A 264 -8.29 13.77 22.41
N PRO A 265 -8.87 14.98 22.42
CA PRO A 265 -8.48 16.06 23.33
C PRO A 265 -8.72 15.76 24.82
N ASN A 266 -9.60 14.82 25.15
CA ASN A 266 -9.81 14.42 26.53
C ASN A 266 -8.63 13.59 27.06
N VAL A 267 -7.91 12.88 26.19
CA VAL A 267 -6.67 12.15 26.54
C VAL A 267 -5.51 13.13 26.71
N THR A 268 -5.31 14.04 25.75
CA THR A 268 -4.20 15.01 25.79
C THR A 268 -4.29 15.96 26.97
N LYS A 269 -5.49 16.23 27.46
CA LYS A 269 -5.74 17.07 28.66
C LYS A 269 -5.56 16.35 29.99
N LEU A 270 -5.53 15.02 30.02
CA LEU A 270 -5.32 14.27 31.27
C LEU A 270 -3.95 14.55 31.87
N THR A 271 -2.93 14.63 31.04
CA THR A 271 -1.54 14.82 31.43
C THR A 271 -0.83 15.79 30.51
N PRO A 272 -1.19 17.10 30.54
CA PRO A 272 -0.69 18.09 29.56
C PRO A 272 0.85 18.16 29.55
N ASP A 273 1.47 18.09 30.73
CA ASP A 273 2.92 18.20 30.89
C ASP A 273 3.71 16.97 30.38
N LYS A 274 3.02 15.85 30.11
CA LYS A 274 3.64 14.61 29.63
C LYS A 274 3.53 14.45 28.11
N ASN A 275 2.77 15.33 27.45
CA ASN A 275 2.51 15.21 26.00
C ASN A 275 3.76 15.48 25.16
N ILE A 276 3.97 14.63 24.17
CA ILE A 276 4.92 14.83 23.08
C ILE A 276 4.14 14.70 21.78
N PHE A 277 3.91 15.82 21.11
CA PHE A 277 3.19 15.82 19.85
C PHE A 277 4.10 15.44 18.71
N TYR A 278 3.60 14.56 17.84
CA TYR A 278 4.23 14.24 16.56
C TYR A 278 3.22 14.40 15.42
N THR A 279 3.72 14.63 14.24
CA THR A 279 2.93 14.74 13.01
C THR A 279 3.04 13.45 12.21
N THR A 280 1.95 13.10 11.53
CA THR A 280 1.92 12.02 10.55
C THR A 280 1.73 12.63 9.16
N LYS A 281 2.04 11.89 8.10
CA LYS A 281 1.82 12.33 6.71
C LYS A 281 0.40 12.81 6.41
N PHE A 282 -0.59 12.43 7.22
CA PHE A 282 -1.98 12.92 7.11
C PHE A 282 -2.16 14.36 7.60
N CYS A 283 -1.23 14.89 8.38
CA CYS A 283 -1.27 16.25 8.91
C CYS A 283 -0.35 17.23 8.19
N GLU A 284 0.45 16.75 7.25
CA GLU A 284 1.43 17.56 6.51
C GLU A 284 0.87 18.13 5.18
N SER A 285 -0.38 17.84 4.81
CA SER A 285 -1.04 18.29 3.58
C SER A 285 -1.93 19.49 3.76
#